data_3843297a6ceac8c0028ca03cd753c963
#
_entry.id   3843297a6ceac8c0028ca03cd753c963
#
_cell.length_a   1.000
_cell.length_b   1.000
_cell.length_c   1.000
_cell.angle_alpha   90.00
_cell.angle_beta   90.00
_cell.angle_gamma   90.00
#
_symmetry.space_group_name_H-M   'P 1'
#
loop_
_entity.id
_entity.type
_entity.pdbx_description
1 polymer ?
#
loop_
_entity_poly.entity_id
_entity_poly.type
_entity_poly.pdbx_seq_one_letter_code
_entity_poly.pdbx_strand_id
1 'polypeptide(L)'
;MQVLTTVEMGEADRRTIAGGVSGFALMSNAGKAVAEAAADLVAEGPIVVVAGGGNNGGDGFVAAAELAAQGREVTVLLLGAREALSGDAALAARHWSGPVRPGEAAAIGRPALIVDA
;
A
#
# COMPACT_ATOMS: atom_id res chain seq x y z
N MET A 1 -5.01 -16.08 8.61
CA MET A 1 -4.39 -14.90 7.97
C MET A 1 -5.36 -14.35 6.92
N GLN A 2 -5.58 -13.07 6.94
CA GLN A 2 -6.43 -12.40 5.95
C GLN A 2 -5.59 -11.70 4.91
N VAL A 3 -6.08 -11.64 3.67
CA VAL A 3 -5.43 -10.94 2.56
C VAL A 3 -6.43 -9.97 1.94
N LEU A 4 -6.02 -8.71 1.81
CA LEU A 4 -6.79 -7.68 1.14
C LEU A 4 -6.07 -7.30 -0.16
N THR A 5 -6.76 -7.33 -1.29
CA THR A 5 -6.19 -6.92 -2.57
C THR A 5 -6.74 -5.57 -2.99
N THR A 6 -5.91 -4.79 -3.68
CA THR A 6 -6.30 -3.47 -4.18
C THR A 6 -7.03 -3.53 -5.51
N VAL A 7 -7.00 -4.67 -6.20
CA VAL A 7 -7.67 -4.85 -7.50
C VAL A 7 -9.16 -4.51 -7.41
N GLU A 8 -9.81 -4.93 -6.33
CA GLU A 8 -11.24 -4.71 -6.12
C GLU A 8 -11.57 -3.23 -5.89
N MET A 9 -10.60 -2.44 -5.48
CA MET A 9 -10.79 -1.02 -5.16
C MET A 9 -10.32 -0.09 -6.28
N GLY A 10 -9.61 -0.61 -7.26
CA GLY A 10 -8.95 0.21 -8.29
C GLY A 10 -9.86 0.73 -9.40
N GLU A 11 -11.02 0.10 -9.63
CA GLU A 11 -11.88 0.48 -10.76
C GLU A 11 -12.48 1.88 -10.64
N ALA A 12 -12.82 2.30 -9.43
CA ALA A 12 -13.38 3.62 -9.20
C ALA A 12 -12.39 4.73 -9.59
N ASP A 13 -11.10 4.48 -9.39
CA ASP A 13 -10.04 5.45 -9.66
C ASP A 13 -9.90 5.77 -11.15
N ARG A 14 -10.05 4.78 -12.01
CA ARG A 14 -9.95 4.97 -13.47
C ARG A 14 -10.99 5.95 -13.98
N ARG A 15 -12.20 5.91 -13.43
CA ARG A 15 -13.28 6.82 -13.81
C ARG A 15 -12.97 8.25 -13.37
N THR A 16 -12.34 8.39 -12.21
CA THR A 16 -11.98 9.70 -11.66
C THR A 16 -10.83 10.35 -12.44
N ILE A 17 -9.87 9.57 -12.95
CA ILE A 17 -8.81 10.07 -13.83
C ILE A 17 -9.43 10.76 -15.06
N ALA A 18 -10.43 10.13 -15.66
CA ALA A 18 -11.14 10.71 -16.80
C ALA A 18 -11.81 12.05 -16.44
N GLY A 19 -12.12 12.27 -15.15
CA GLY A 19 -12.68 13.53 -14.67
C GLY A 19 -11.65 14.62 -14.36
N GLY A 20 -10.34 14.39 -14.61
CA GLY A 20 -9.30 15.39 -14.47
C GLY A 20 -8.62 15.47 -13.10
N VAL A 21 -8.82 14.49 -12.23
CA VAL A 21 -8.12 14.42 -10.94
C VAL A 21 -6.68 13.94 -11.17
N SER A 22 -5.70 14.52 -10.45
CA SER A 22 -4.29 14.14 -10.62
C SER A 22 -4.07 12.66 -10.21
N GLY A 23 -3.10 12.02 -10.87
CA GLY A 23 -2.75 10.63 -10.58
C GLY A 23 -2.34 10.41 -9.13
N PHE A 24 -1.56 11.33 -8.56
CA PHE A 24 -1.14 11.21 -7.16
C PHE A 24 -2.31 11.38 -6.19
N ALA A 25 -3.24 12.29 -6.47
CA ALA A 25 -4.44 12.45 -5.64
C ALA A 25 -5.29 11.18 -5.64
N LEU A 26 -5.43 10.53 -6.80
CA LEU A 26 -6.14 9.26 -6.91
C LEU A 26 -5.43 8.15 -6.13
N MET A 27 -4.12 8.08 -6.27
CA MET A 27 -3.29 7.12 -5.53
C MET A 27 -3.44 7.32 -4.02
N SER A 28 -3.44 8.56 -3.56
CA SER A 28 -3.65 8.88 -2.15
C SER A 28 -5.02 8.45 -1.66
N ASN A 29 -6.06 8.71 -2.46
CA ASN A 29 -7.41 8.28 -2.12
C ASN A 29 -7.55 6.77 -2.08
N ALA A 30 -6.96 6.08 -3.05
CA ALA A 30 -6.96 4.62 -3.11
C ALA A 30 -6.22 4.03 -1.90
N GLY A 31 -5.06 4.57 -1.57
CA GLY A 31 -4.28 4.11 -0.42
C GLY A 31 -5.00 4.32 0.91
N LYS A 32 -5.68 5.46 1.07
CA LYS A 32 -6.50 5.71 2.26
C LYS A 32 -7.64 4.73 2.38
N ALA A 33 -8.33 4.42 1.28
CA ALA A 33 -9.41 3.45 1.27
C ALA A 33 -8.91 2.05 1.65
N VAL A 34 -7.74 1.66 1.14
CA VAL A 34 -7.11 0.39 1.51
C VAL A 34 -6.77 0.37 3.00
N ALA A 35 -6.22 1.47 3.52
CA ALA A 35 -5.89 1.57 4.94
C ALA A 35 -7.13 1.45 5.83
N GLU A 36 -8.23 2.10 5.46
CA GLU A 36 -9.50 1.98 6.19
C GLU A 36 -10.01 0.54 6.19
N ALA A 37 -9.99 -0.12 5.03
CA ALA A 37 -10.42 -1.51 4.92
C ALA A 37 -9.53 -2.43 5.76
N ALA A 38 -8.22 -2.20 5.75
CA ALA A 38 -7.27 -2.98 6.54
C ALA A 38 -7.52 -2.80 8.05
N ALA A 39 -7.72 -1.56 8.49
CA ALA A 39 -7.98 -1.27 9.89
C ALA A 39 -9.29 -1.91 10.39
N ASP A 40 -10.29 -2.00 9.51
CA ASP A 40 -11.56 -2.65 9.83
C ASP A 40 -11.42 -4.18 9.93
N LEU A 41 -10.52 -4.77 9.15
CA LEU A 41 -10.32 -6.22 9.14
C LEU A 41 -9.59 -6.73 10.38
N VAL A 42 -8.62 -5.98 10.90
CA VAL A 42 -7.85 -6.37 12.09
C VAL A 42 -7.72 -5.20 13.05
N ALA A 43 -8.12 -5.42 14.31
CA ALA A 43 -8.08 -4.39 15.33
C ALA A 43 -6.65 -4.10 15.81
N GLU A 44 -5.77 -5.11 15.77
CA GLU A 44 -4.40 -5.00 16.26
C GLU A 44 -3.51 -6.05 15.60
N GLY A 45 -2.22 -5.92 15.79
CA GLY A 45 -1.22 -6.86 15.29
C GLY A 45 -0.49 -6.32 14.07
N PRO A 46 0.63 -6.98 13.69
CA PRO A 46 1.45 -6.54 12.58
C PRO A 46 0.72 -6.63 11.24
N ILE A 47 0.90 -5.61 10.41
CA ILE A 47 0.37 -5.58 9.05
C ILE A 47 1.55 -5.57 8.08
N VAL A 48 1.49 -6.43 7.07
CA VAL A 48 2.46 -6.45 5.99
C VAL A 48 1.75 -5.96 4.73
N VAL A 49 2.33 -4.95 4.10
CA VAL A 49 1.86 -4.43 2.82
C VAL A 49 2.80 -4.92 1.74
N VAL A 50 2.32 -5.73 0.81
CA VAL A 50 3.10 -6.18 -0.33
C VAL A 50 2.90 -5.17 -1.46
N ALA A 51 3.97 -4.47 -1.83
CA ALA A 51 3.94 -3.44 -2.86
C ALA A 51 4.60 -3.94 -4.14
N GLY A 52 3.88 -3.87 -5.25
CA GLY A 52 4.40 -4.19 -6.57
C GLY A 52 5.26 -3.06 -7.15
N GLY A 53 5.88 -3.29 -8.30
CA GLY A 53 6.75 -2.33 -8.95
C GLY A 53 6.04 -1.26 -9.78
N GLY A 54 4.71 -1.26 -9.88
CA GLY A 54 3.95 -0.31 -10.67
C GLY A 54 3.14 0.66 -9.80
N ASN A 55 2.11 1.28 -10.41
CA ASN A 55 1.24 2.23 -9.71
C ASN A 55 0.52 1.62 -8.52
N ASN A 56 0.17 0.34 -8.58
CA ASN A 56 -0.46 -0.35 -7.46
C ASN A 56 0.46 -0.39 -6.24
N GLY A 57 1.77 -0.49 -6.46
CA GLY A 57 2.75 -0.42 -5.39
C GLY A 57 2.72 0.92 -4.67
N GLY A 58 2.47 2.00 -5.41
CA GLY A 58 2.30 3.33 -4.83
C GLY A 58 1.12 3.39 -3.86
N ASP A 59 0.00 2.80 -4.22
CA ASP A 59 -1.16 2.69 -3.33
C ASP A 59 -0.78 1.98 -2.03
N GLY A 60 0.06 0.94 -2.11
CA GLY A 60 0.56 0.22 -0.95
C GLY A 60 1.39 1.11 -0.02
N PHE A 61 2.29 1.92 -0.57
CA PHE A 61 3.06 2.86 0.25
C PHE A 61 2.17 3.89 0.94
N VAL A 62 1.17 4.41 0.23
CA VAL A 62 0.21 5.35 0.84
C VAL A 62 -0.57 4.66 1.97
N ALA A 63 -1.07 3.45 1.72
CA ALA A 63 -1.79 2.68 2.74
C ALA A 63 -0.92 2.42 3.97
N ALA A 64 0.35 2.05 3.76
CA ALA A 64 1.28 1.81 4.84
C ALA A 64 1.49 3.07 5.69
N ALA A 65 1.68 4.23 5.05
CA ALA A 65 1.84 5.50 5.75
C ALA A 65 0.60 5.88 6.57
N GLU A 66 -0.59 5.69 6.01
CA GLU A 66 -1.85 5.97 6.70
C GLU A 66 -2.03 5.05 7.92
N LEU A 67 -1.74 3.76 7.77
CA LEU A 67 -1.84 2.80 8.88
C LEU A 67 -0.83 3.11 9.97
N ALA A 68 0.41 3.43 9.60
CA ALA A 68 1.44 3.81 10.56
C ALA A 68 1.06 5.10 11.32
N ALA A 69 0.46 6.06 10.63
CA ALA A 69 -0.02 7.29 11.26
C ALA A 69 -1.13 7.03 12.29
N GLN A 70 -1.86 5.92 12.14
CA GLN A 70 -2.86 5.47 13.11
C GLN A 70 -2.27 4.63 14.24
N GLY A 71 -0.94 4.52 14.31
CA GLY A 71 -0.26 3.76 15.35
C GLY A 71 -0.14 2.26 15.06
N ARG A 72 -0.43 1.82 13.84
CA ARG A 72 -0.32 0.40 13.47
C ARG A 72 1.14 0.04 13.17
N GLU A 73 1.50 -1.21 13.46
CA GLU A 73 2.81 -1.77 13.12
C GLU A 73 2.78 -2.27 11.68
N VAL A 74 3.52 -1.60 10.80
CA VAL A 74 3.46 -1.87 9.36
C VAL A 74 4.85 -2.09 8.79
N THR A 75 5.00 -3.13 7.97
CA THR A 75 6.19 -3.38 7.16
C THR A 75 5.77 -3.45 5.70
N VAL A 76 6.55 -2.83 4.82
CA VAL A 76 6.33 -2.94 3.37
C VAL A 76 7.28 -4.00 2.82
N LEU A 77 6.73 -4.97 2.08
CA LEU A 77 7.52 -5.88 1.24
C LEU A 77 7.45 -5.35 -0.18
N LEU A 78 8.58 -4.92 -0.71
CA LEU A 78 8.64 -4.38 -2.07
C LEU A 78 9.07 -5.48 -3.04
N LEU A 79 8.24 -5.71 -4.06
CA LEU A 79 8.56 -6.63 -5.15
C LEU A 79 9.34 -5.83 -6.20
N GLY A 80 10.64 -6.06 -6.28
CA GLY A 80 11.53 -5.31 -7.15
C GLY A 80 12.37 -4.30 -6.39
N ALA A 81 13.12 -3.49 -7.12
CA ALA A 81 14.02 -2.51 -6.52
C ALA A 81 13.30 -1.17 -6.28
N ARG A 82 13.55 -0.57 -5.11
CA ARG A 82 13.00 0.74 -4.79
C ARG A 82 13.42 1.81 -5.80
N GLU A 83 14.65 1.71 -6.30
CA GLU A 83 15.22 2.61 -7.29
C GLU A 83 14.54 2.51 -8.65
N ALA A 84 13.85 1.42 -8.92
CA ALA A 84 13.10 1.23 -10.16
C ALA A 84 11.72 1.89 -10.13
N LEU A 85 11.26 2.35 -8.97
CA LEU A 85 10.01 3.07 -8.86
C LEU A 85 10.11 4.44 -9.54
N SER A 86 9.04 4.85 -10.19
CA SER A 86 9.00 6.13 -10.90
C SER A 86 7.65 6.81 -10.70
N GLY A 87 7.58 8.09 -11.06
CA GLY A 87 6.33 8.85 -11.02
C GLY A 87 5.69 8.88 -9.65
N ASP A 88 4.39 8.67 -9.60
CA ASP A 88 3.60 8.76 -8.38
C ASP A 88 3.98 7.66 -7.37
N ALA A 89 4.34 6.47 -7.84
CA ALA A 89 4.78 5.40 -6.97
C ALA A 89 6.08 5.77 -6.24
N ALA A 90 7.04 6.40 -6.94
CA ALA A 90 8.28 6.87 -6.33
C ALA A 90 8.01 7.97 -5.30
N LEU A 91 7.08 8.87 -5.60
CA LEU A 91 6.67 9.92 -4.67
C LEU A 91 6.05 9.33 -3.40
N ALA A 92 5.16 8.37 -3.55
CA ALA A 92 4.54 7.68 -2.42
C ALA A 92 5.59 6.96 -1.57
N ALA A 93 6.55 6.28 -2.20
CA ALA A 93 7.62 5.58 -1.51
C ALA A 93 8.50 6.53 -0.68
N ARG A 94 8.74 7.74 -1.17
CA ARG A 94 9.51 8.76 -0.44
C ARG A 94 8.81 9.23 0.83
N HIS A 95 7.49 9.16 0.89
CA HIS A 95 6.73 9.52 2.08
C HIS A 95 6.68 8.39 3.12
N TRP A 96 7.13 7.19 2.76
CA TRP A 96 7.19 6.07 3.68
C TRP A 96 8.55 6.05 4.39
N SER A 97 8.55 6.22 5.69
CA SER A 97 9.76 6.23 6.52
C SER A 97 9.96 4.94 7.32
N GLY A 98 9.02 4.01 7.23
CA GLY A 98 9.09 2.75 7.97
C GLY A 98 9.91 1.69 7.25
N PRO A 99 9.91 0.46 7.77
CA PRO A 99 10.70 -0.64 7.22
C PRO A 99 10.21 -1.05 5.82
N VAL A 100 11.19 -1.27 4.93
CA VAL A 100 10.96 -1.86 3.61
C VAL A 100 11.87 -3.07 3.50
N ARG A 101 11.30 -4.22 3.17
CA ARG A 101 12.05 -5.46 3.03
C ARG A 101 11.91 -6.01 1.61
N PRO A 102 12.88 -6.84 1.15
CA PRO A 102 12.73 -7.56 -0.12
C PRO A 102 11.49 -8.44 -0.08
N GLY A 103 10.80 -8.54 -1.23
CA GLY A 103 9.56 -9.30 -1.34
C GLY A 103 9.77 -10.81 -1.37
N GLU A 104 10.25 -11.38 -0.29
CA GLU A 104 10.41 -12.82 -0.13
C GLU A 104 9.41 -13.34 0.89
N ALA A 105 8.84 -14.51 0.64
CA ALA A 105 7.85 -15.10 1.54
C ALA A 105 8.35 -15.26 2.96
N ALA A 106 9.64 -15.58 3.14
CA ALA A 106 10.25 -15.74 4.46
C ALA A 106 10.27 -14.44 5.27
N ALA A 107 10.23 -13.28 4.62
CA ALA A 107 10.24 -11.99 5.28
C ALA A 107 8.87 -11.56 5.83
N ILE A 108 7.81 -12.27 5.47
CA ILE A 108 6.45 -11.95 5.91
C ILE A 108 6.26 -12.24 7.41
N GLY A 109 6.85 -13.31 7.90
CA GLY A 109 6.65 -13.75 9.29
C GLY A 109 5.21 -14.17 9.54
N ARG A 110 4.63 -13.73 10.66
CA ARG A 110 3.25 -14.04 11.04
C ARG A 110 2.43 -12.76 11.28
N PRO A 111 2.10 -12.02 10.23
CA PRO A 111 1.30 -10.83 10.39
C PRO A 111 -0.17 -11.16 10.71
N ALA A 112 -0.86 -10.20 11.29
CA ALA A 112 -2.31 -10.29 11.47
C ALA A 112 -3.04 -10.08 10.14
N LEU A 113 -2.43 -9.34 9.20
CA LEU A 113 -3.00 -9.04 7.90
C LEU A 113 -1.90 -8.86 6.86
N ILE A 114 -2.17 -9.34 5.65
CA ILE A 114 -1.37 -9.01 4.48
C ILE A 114 -2.23 -8.19 3.54
N VAL A 115 -1.70 -7.05 3.13
CA VAL A 115 -2.32 -6.19 2.10
C VAL A 115 -1.52 -6.39 0.81
N ASP A 116 -2.14 -6.92 -0.22
CA ASP A 116 -1.53 -7.12 -1.53
C ASP A 116 -1.90 -5.94 -2.43
N ALA A 117 -0.95 -5.08 -2.63
CA ALA A 117 -1.16 -3.83 -3.37
C ALA A 117 -0.30 -3.72 -4.64
#